data_c80b98a5a9288aaef0297aa17aed49e2
#
_entry.id   c80b98a5a9288aaef0297aa17aed49e2
#
_cell.length_a   1.000
_cell.length_b   1.000
_cell.length_c   1.000
_cell.angle_alpha   90.00
_cell.angle_beta   90.00
_cell.angle_gamma   90.00
#
_symmetry.space_group_name_H-M   'P 1'
#
loop_
_entity.id
_entity.type
_entity.pdbx_description
1 polymer ?
#
loop_
_entity_poly.entity_id
_entity_poly.type
_entity_poly.pdbx_seq_one_letter_code
_entity_poly.pdbx_strand_id
1 'polypeptide(L)'
;QLQILKDYGVTEEAMGCPVKSSMETVQIGISGVRHQPVYVDKNASEADGIILYNRIKPHTSFRGPYESGLMKMMAIGLGKQKGAESIHHQSPAIMHELVEEYGRTILENAPVLGGIAIIENAYDDTYLIKGLSPEEIISEEPKLKEISYKTIAHLLFDKCDVLVVDKIGKNISGD
;
A
#
# COMPACT_ATOMS: atom_id res chain seq x y z
N GLN A 1 12.48 -5.18 -10.88
CA GLN A 1 12.16 -3.96 -10.09
C GLN A 1 12.95 -2.75 -10.58
N LEU A 2 14.30 -2.79 -10.66
CA LEU A 2 15.12 -1.66 -11.09
C LEU A 2 14.72 -1.12 -12.47
N GLN A 3 14.39 -2.00 -13.43
CA GLN A 3 13.94 -1.55 -14.75
C GLN A 3 12.64 -0.75 -14.67
N ILE A 4 11.67 -1.20 -13.88
CA ILE A 4 10.41 -0.49 -13.66
C ILE A 4 10.65 0.90 -13.05
N LEU A 5 11.56 1.01 -12.07
CA LEU A 5 11.92 2.29 -11.48
C LEU A 5 12.52 3.24 -12.53
N LYS A 6 13.43 2.74 -13.37
CA LYS A 6 14.01 3.52 -14.48
C LYS A 6 12.96 3.99 -15.48
N ASP A 7 12.00 3.12 -15.83
CA ASP A 7 10.92 3.44 -16.77
C ASP A 7 10.01 4.56 -16.23
N TYR A 8 9.90 4.68 -14.90
CA TYR A 8 9.23 5.79 -14.21
C TYR A 8 10.13 7.01 -13.95
N GLY A 9 11.36 7.01 -14.43
CA GLY A 9 12.31 8.10 -14.19
C GLY A 9 12.90 8.13 -12.76
N VAL A 10 12.67 7.09 -11.97
CA VAL A 10 13.26 6.95 -10.62
C VAL A 10 14.67 6.39 -10.77
N THR A 11 15.64 7.28 -10.94
CA THR A 11 17.06 6.96 -11.07
C THR A 11 17.85 7.69 -9.98
N GLU A 12 19.06 7.21 -9.69
CA GLU A 12 19.93 7.86 -8.70
C GLU A 12 20.24 9.32 -9.08
N GLU A 13 20.42 9.57 -10.37
CA GLU A 13 20.65 10.93 -10.89
C GLU A 13 19.44 11.85 -10.64
N ALA A 14 18.23 11.37 -10.96
CA ALA A 14 16.99 12.15 -10.80
C ALA A 14 16.62 12.35 -9.33
N MET A 15 16.87 11.34 -8.49
CA MET A 15 16.53 11.36 -7.06
C MET A 15 17.62 12.02 -6.19
N GLY A 16 18.85 12.13 -6.67
CA GLY A 16 19.96 12.64 -5.90
C GLY A 16 20.39 11.75 -4.72
N CYS A 17 19.95 10.47 -4.73
CA CYS A 17 20.26 9.49 -3.70
C CYS A 17 20.31 8.07 -4.28
N PRO A 18 20.94 7.09 -3.56
CA PRO A 18 20.99 5.72 -4.03
C PRO A 18 19.61 5.10 -4.21
N VAL A 19 19.37 4.42 -5.33
CA VAL A 19 18.15 3.67 -5.63
C VAL A 19 18.42 2.18 -5.44
N LYS A 20 18.06 1.65 -4.27
CA LYS A 20 18.26 0.24 -3.93
C LYS A 20 16.99 -0.57 -4.20
N SER A 21 17.15 -1.72 -4.86
CA SER A 21 16.06 -2.66 -5.12
C SER A 21 16.57 -4.09 -4.92
N SER A 22 15.96 -4.80 -4.00
CA SER A 22 16.26 -6.19 -3.68
C SER A 22 14.97 -6.94 -3.38
N MET A 23 15.00 -8.27 -3.54
CA MET A 23 13.95 -9.18 -3.09
C MET A 23 14.29 -9.83 -1.74
N GLU A 24 15.46 -9.51 -1.18
CA GLU A 24 15.86 -10.02 0.13
C GLU A 24 14.98 -9.43 1.22
N THR A 25 14.53 -10.30 2.12
CA THR A 25 13.69 -9.93 3.27
C THR A 25 14.25 -10.51 4.55
N VAL A 26 13.98 -9.84 5.65
CA VAL A 26 14.23 -10.34 7.00
C VAL A 26 12.92 -10.48 7.75
N GLN A 27 12.84 -11.48 8.61
CA GLN A 27 11.72 -11.61 9.53
C GLN A 27 11.92 -10.63 10.69
N ILE A 28 10.93 -9.77 10.94
CA ILE A 28 11.00 -8.75 11.99
C ILE A 28 10.09 -9.04 13.17
N GLY A 29 9.18 -10.00 13.04
CA GLY A 29 8.24 -10.32 14.09
C GLY A 29 7.32 -11.46 13.70
N ILE A 30 6.36 -11.71 14.58
CA ILE A 30 5.26 -12.64 14.40
C ILE A 30 3.98 -11.86 14.60
N SER A 31 3.01 -12.00 13.70
CA SER A 31 1.73 -11.32 13.78
C SER A 31 0.93 -11.74 15.01
N GLY A 32 0.20 -10.78 15.61
CA GLY A 32 -0.41 -10.94 16.93
C GLY A 32 -1.57 -11.94 16.99
N VAL A 33 -2.39 -12.00 15.94
CA VAL A 33 -3.62 -12.82 15.93
C VAL A 33 -3.39 -14.19 15.31
N ARG A 34 -2.77 -14.23 14.13
CA ARG A 34 -2.58 -15.47 13.35
C ARG A 34 -1.23 -16.13 13.56
N HIS A 35 -0.36 -15.52 14.34
CA HIS A 35 0.99 -16.01 14.65
C HIS A 35 1.82 -16.34 13.41
N GLN A 36 1.68 -15.54 12.34
CA GLN A 36 2.42 -15.71 11.11
C GLN A 36 3.71 -14.87 11.13
N PRO A 37 4.80 -15.36 10.51
CA PRO A 37 6.02 -14.58 10.41
C PRO A 37 5.81 -13.35 9.49
N VAL A 38 6.24 -12.18 9.96
CA VAL A 38 6.16 -10.92 9.22
C VAL A 38 7.53 -10.55 8.71
N TYR A 39 7.60 -10.26 7.41
CA TYR A 39 8.84 -9.96 6.70
C TYR A 39 8.86 -8.53 6.19
N VAL A 40 10.04 -7.92 6.16
CA VAL A 40 10.29 -6.65 5.49
C VAL A 40 11.55 -6.69 4.64
N ASP A 41 11.61 -5.78 3.66
CA ASP A 41 12.80 -5.54 2.85
C ASP A 41 14.04 -5.36 3.72
N LYS A 42 15.11 -6.09 3.41
CA LYS A 42 16.35 -6.05 4.18
C LYS A 42 16.98 -4.66 4.21
N ASN A 43 17.04 -3.97 3.05
CA ASN A 43 17.62 -2.62 3.01
C ASN A 43 16.81 -1.63 3.87
N ALA A 44 15.48 -1.78 3.89
CA ALA A 44 14.62 -0.94 4.70
C ALA A 44 14.81 -1.22 6.20
N SER A 45 14.94 -2.49 6.60
CA SER A 45 15.14 -2.87 8.01
C SER A 45 16.51 -2.44 8.57
N GLU A 46 17.52 -2.28 7.71
CA GLU A 46 18.87 -1.85 8.05
C GLU A 46 19.06 -0.32 7.96
N ALA A 47 18.01 0.41 7.55
CA ALA A 47 18.05 1.87 7.47
C ALA A 47 17.83 2.52 8.84
N ASP A 48 18.32 3.75 9.03
CA ASP A 48 18.10 4.54 10.22
C ASP A 48 16.63 4.93 10.43
N GLY A 49 15.83 4.92 9.35
CA GLY A 49 14.40 5.18 9.37
C GLY A 49 13.72 4.93 8.04
N ILE A 50 12.43 4.64 8.11
CA ILE A 50 11.58 4.36 6.95
C ILE A 50 10.50 5.44 6.87
N ILE A 51 10.44 6.15 5.75
CA ILE A 51 9.28 6.98 5.38
C ILE A 51 8.48 6.21 4.35
N LEU A 52 7.25 5.90 4.69
CA LEU A 52 6.31 5.27 3.78
C LEU A 52 5.73 6.30 2.80
N TYR A 53 5.46 5.86 1.59
CA TYR A 53 4.87 6.72 0.57
C TYR A 53 3.91 5.90 -0.28
N ASN A 54 2.63 6.25 -0.26
CA ASN A 54 1.65 5.55 -1.08
C ASN A 54 0.35 6.35 -1.27
N ARG A 55 -0.39 5.98 -2.32
CA ARG A 55 -1.76 6.44 -2.52
C ARG A 55 -2.73 5.68 -1.61
N ILE A 56 -3.68 6.42 -1.05
CA ILE A 56 -4.81 5.86 -0.32
C ILE A 56 -5.99 5.76 -1.28
N LYS A 57 -6.46 4.55 -1.55
CA LYS A 57 -7.62 4.32 -2.42
C LYS A 57 -8.39 3.05 -2.04
N PRO A 58 -9.67 2.94 -2.43
CA PRO A 58 -10.40 1.68 -2.32
C PRO A 58 -9.72 0.55 -3.09
N HIS A 59 -9.85 -0.67 -2.60
CA HIS A 59 -9.40 -1.86 -3.32
C HIS A 59 -10.52 -2.40 -4.20
N THR A 60 -10.17 -3.04 -5.31
CA THR A 60 -11.15 -3.61 -6.26
C THR A 60 -11.82 -4.87 -5.73
N SER A 61 -11.10 -5.70 -4.98
CA SER A 61 -11.52 -7.07 -4.65
C SER A 61 -11.96 -7.28 -3.20
N PHE A 62 -11.62 -6.39 -2.27
CA PHE A 62 -12.03 -6.52 -0.86
C PHE A 62 -12.33 -5.17 -0.22
N ARG A 63 -13.06 -5.21 0.90
CA ARG A 63 -13.43 -4.03 1.69
C ARG A 63 -12.96 -4.19 3.13
N GLY A 64 -12.59 -3.08 3.75
CA GLY A 64 -12.20 -3.00 5.15
C GLY A 64 -11.67 -1.63 5.53
N PRO A 65 -11.22 -1.44 6.77
CA PRO A 65 -10.62 -0.18 7.20
C PRO A 65 -9.34 0.15 6.42
N TYR A 66 -8.51 -0.85 6.13
CA TYR A 66 -7.27 -0.74 5.37
C TYR A 66 -7.37 -1.55 4.09
N GLU A 67 -7.42 -0.86 2.96
CA GLU A 67 -7.56 -1.49 1.65
C GLU A 67 -6.30 -1.28 0.80
N SER A 68 -6.06 -0.06 0.30
CA SER A 68 -4.87 0.30 -0.44
C SER A 68 -4.31 1.60 0.12
N GLY A 69 -3.17 1.53 0.78
CA GLY A 69 -2.59 2.66 1.50
C GLY A 69 -1.24 2.32 2.14
N LEU A 70 -0.90 3.04 3.20
CA LEU A 70 0.36 2.88 3.91
C LEU A 70 0.46 1.53 4.63
N MET A 71 -0.66 1.07 5.23
CA MET A 71 -0.71 -0.25 5.87
C MET A 71 -0.45 -1.38 4.86
N LYS A 72 -1.08 -1.32 3.68
CA LYS A 72 -0.82 -2.30 2.61
C LYS A 72 0.60 -2.15 2.04
N MET A 73 1.13 -0.93 1.96
CA MET A 73 2.52 -0.71 1.53
C MET A 73 3.50 -1.38 2.48
N MET A 74 3.25 -1.35 3.78
CA MET A 74 4.04 -2.11 4.76
C MET A 74 3.90 -3.61 4.55
N ALA A 75 2.68 -4.11 4.62
CA ALA A 75 2.40 -5.56 4.62
C ALA A 75 2.85 -6.27 3.34
N ILE A 76 2.64 -5.65 2.17
CA ILE A 76 2.90 -6.22 0.85
C ILE A 76 4.12 -5.56 0.19
N GLY A 77 4.21 -4.24 0.19
CA GLY A 77 5.31 -3.51 -0.45
C GLY A 77 6.65 -3.79 0.20
N LEU A 78 6.79 -3.52 1.49
CA LEU A 78 7.99 -3.86 2.26
C LEU A 78 8.13 -5.37 2.46
N GLY A 79 7.02 -6.11 2.59
CA GLY A 79 7.03 -7.57 2.71
C GLY A 79 7.57 -8.31 1.49
N LYS A 80 7.67 -7.62 0.34
CA LYS A 80 8.11 -8.18 -0.95
C LYS A 80 7.30 -9.42 -1.33
N GLN A 81 7.91 -10.35 -2.05
CA GLN A 81 7.25 -11.59 -2.46
C GLN A 81 6.79 -12.43 -1.26
N LYS A 82 7.61 -12.56 -0.22
CA LYS A 82 7.25 -13.35 0.97
C LYS A 82 6.03 -12.78 1.70
N GLY A 83 5.99 -11.47 1.93
CA GLY A 83 4.84 -10.81 2.53
C GLY A 83 3.59 -10.92 1.67
N ALA A 84 3.72 -10.69 0.36
CA ALA A 84 2.62 -10.84 -0.58
C ALA A 84 2.07 -12.27 -0.62
N GLU A 85 2.94 -13.29 -0.71
CA GLU A 85 2.53 -14.70 -0.72
C GLU A 85 1.79 -15.09 0.56
N SER A 86 2.30 -14.71 1.74
CA SER A 86 1.65 -15.06 3.01
C SER A 86 0.26 -14.43 3.16
N ILE A 87 0.01 -13.26 2.53
CA ILE A 87 -1.30 -12.64 2.51
C ILE A 87 -2.20 -13.24 1.41
N HIS A 88 -1.70 -13.39 0.19
CA HIS A 88 -2.49 -13.85 -0.95
C HIS A 88 -2.86 -15.34 -0.90
N HIS A 89 -2.15 -16.15 -0.13
CA HIS A 89 -2.55 -17.55 0.11
C HIS A 89 -3.80 -17.66 1.03
N GLN A 90 -4.23 -16.56 1.62
CA GLN A 90 -5.41 -16.52 2.48
C GLN A 90 -6.67 -16.11 1.69
N SER A 91 -7.84 -16.31 2.30
CA SER A 91 -9.11 -15.89 1.70
C SER A 91 -9.17 -14.37 1.50
N PRO A 92 -9.66 -13.88 0.35
CA PRO A 92 -9.92 -12.45 0.14
C PRO A 92 -10.79 -11.81 1.23
N ALA A 93 -11.67 -12.60 1.86
CA ALA A 93 -12.56 -12.11 2.91
C ALA A 93 -11.83 -11.58 4.16
N ILE A 94 -10.63 -12.10 4.44
CA ILE A 94 -9.83 -11.69 5.62
C ILE A 94 -8.60 -10.84 5.25
N MET A 95 -8.47 -10.47 3.99
CA MET A 95 -7.27 -9.75 3.50
C MET A 95 -7.07 -8.41 4.21
N HIS A 96 -8.15 -7.68 4.47
CA HIS A 96 -8.08 -6.41 5.19
C HIS A 96 -7.58 -6.57 6.64
N GLU A 97 -7.94 -7.68 7.31
CA GLU A 97 -7.46 -8.00 8.66
C GLU A 97 -5.96 -8.34 8.63
N LEU A 98 -5.51 -9.09 7.62
CA LEU A 98 -4.09 -9.42 7.45
C LEU A 98 -3.23 -8.19 7.17
N VAL A 99 -3.74 -7.28 6.34
CA VAL A 99 -3.07 -6.00 6.07
C VAL A 99 -2.90 -5.20 7.36
N GLU A 100 -3.95 -5.14 8.18
CA GLU A 100 -3.89 -4.47 9.49
C GLU A 100 -2.91 -5.16 10.44
N GLU A 101 -3.03 -6.46 10.60
CA GLU A 101 -2.22 -7.26 11.53
C GLU A 101 -0.72 -7.16 11.20
N TYR A 102 -0.37 -7.30 9.91
CA TYR A 102 1.01 -7.20 9.45
C TYR A 102 1.53 -5.78 9.55
N GLY A 103 0.73 -4.80 9.15
CA GLY A 103 1.08 -3.39 9.26
C GLY A 103 1.39 -2.97 10.69
N ARG A 104 0.57 -3.39 11.66
CA ARG A 104 0.83 -3.14 13.09
C ARG A 104 2.12 -3.78 13.57
N THR A 105 2.35 -5.04 13.20
CA THR A 105 3.62 -5.73 13.55
C THR A 105 4.83 -5.01 12.97
N ILE A 106 4.73 -4.45 11.76
CA ILE A 106 5.81 -3.69 11.13
C ILE A 106 6.03 -2.35 11.85
N LEU A 107 4.97 -1.64 12.20
CA LEU A 107 5.06 -0.39 12.97
C LEU A 107 5.73 -0.58 14.35
N GLU A 108 5.52 -1.73 14.98
CA GLU A 108 6.10 -2.08 16.28
C GLU A 108 7.57 -2.51 16.20
N ASN A 109 8.01 -3.09 15.09
CA ASN A 109 9.30 -3.80 15.02
C ASN A 109 10.27 -3.25 13.96
N ALA A 110 9.84 -2.34 13.10
CA ALA A 110 10.69 -1.69 12.11
C ALA A 110 10.82 -0.19 12.40
N PRO A 111 11.91 0.47 11.96
CA PRO A 111 12.17 1.87 12.24
C PRO A 111 11.30 2.82 11.38
N VAL A 112 9.98 2.64 11.40
CA VAL A 112 9.04 3.49 10.65
C VAL A 112 8.93 4.84 11.35
N LEU A 113 9.34 5.90 10.68
CA LEU A 113 9.28 7.28 11.15
C LEU A 113 7.95 7.97 10.82
N GLY A 114 7.23 7.45 9.85
CA GLY A 114 5.94 7.97 9.40
C GLY A 114 5.65 7.65 7.95
N GLY A 115 4.60 8.28 7.42
CA GLY A 115 4.18 8.07 6.05
C GLY A 115 3.60 9.32 5.39
N ILE A 116 3.68 9.35 4.07
CA ILE A 116 3.05 10.34 3.21
C ILE A 116 1.89 9.67 2.48
N ALA A 117 0.68 10.01 2.87
CA ALA A 117 -0.56 9.55 2.27
C ALA A 117 -0.97 10.50 1.15
N ILE A 118 -1.31 9.97 -0.02
CA ILE A 118 -1.75 10.72 -1.18
C ILE A 118 -3.15 10.25 -1.57
N ILE A 119 -4.04 11.19 -1.87
CA ILE A 119 -5.35 10.93 -2.45
C ILE A 119 -5.38 11.62 -3.82
N GLU A 120 -5.86 10.89 -4.81
CA GLU A 120 -6.13 11.39 -6.15
C GLU A 120 -7.65 11.50 -6.38
N ASN A 121 -8.04 12.43 -7.26
CA ASN A 121 -9.43 12.60 -7.67
C ASN A 121 -9.76 11.74 -8.90
N ALA A 122 -10.97 11.92 -9.44
CA ALA A 122 -11.48 11.20 -10.61
C ALA A 122 -10.74 11.51 -11.93
N TYR A 123 -9.86 12.50 -11.94
CA TYR A 123 -9.04 12.91 -13.07
C TYR A 123 -7.57 12.54 -12.92
N ASP A 124 -7.24 11.70 -11.92
CA ASP A 124 -5.89 11.34 -11.53
C ASP A 124 -5.03 12.52 -11.03
N ASP A 125 -5.67 13.66 -10.71
CA ASP A 125 -4.98 14.79 -10.10
C ASP A 125 -4.83 14.57 -8.59
N THR A 126 -3.74 15.07 -8.03
CA THR A 126 -3.52 15.05 -6.58
C THR A 126 -4.54 15.92 -5.85
N TYR A 127 -5.41 15.29 -5.08
CA TYR A 127 -6.44 15.94 -4.27
C TYR A 127 -5.93 16.33 -2.87
N LEU A 128 -5.17 15.43 -2.24
CA LEU A 128 -4.64 15.64 -0.89
C LEU A 128 -3.29 14.94 -0.72
N ILE A 129 -2.36 15.62 -0.04
CA ILE A 129 -1.15 15.02 0.49
C ILE A 129 -1.13 15.27 2.00
N LYS A 130 -0.94 14.22 2.79
CA LYS A 130 -0.90 14.30 4.26
C LYS A 130 0.25 13.49 4.82
N GLY A 131 1.10 14.16 5.63
CA GLY A 131 2.09 13.48 6.47
C GLY A 131 1.41 12.89 7.70
N LEU A 132 1.82 11.69 8.09
CA LEU A 132 1.28 10.95 9.24
C LEU A 132 2.43 10.42 10.10
N SER A 133 2.34 10.54 11.41
CA SER A 133 3.20 9.80 12.34
C SER A 133 2.84 8.30 12.31
N PRO A 134 3.67 7.41 12.88
CA PRO A 134 3.35 5.98 12.95
C PRO A 134 1.99 5.71 13.61
N GLU A 135 1.66 6.43 14.68
CA GLU A 135 0.39 6.30 15.40
C GLU A 135 -0.79 6.82 14.57
N GLU A 136 -0.57 7.91 13.84
CA GLU A 136 -1.58 8.51 12.97
C GLU A 136 -1.89 7.63 11.75
N ILE A 137 -0.95 6.82 11.25
CA ILE A 137 -1.22 5.88 10.17
C ILE A 137 -2.41 4.99 10.52
N ILE A 138 -2.41 4.44 11.75
CA ILE A 138 -3.48 3.54 12.21
C ILE A 138 -4.83 4.27 12.31
N SER A 139 -4.84 5.47 12.86
CA SER A 139 -6.08 6.19 13.16
C SER A 139 -6.64 7.00 12.00
N GLU A 140 -5.78 7.48 11.10
CA GLU A 140 -6.15 8.41 10.03
C GLU A 140 -6.32 7.74 8.66
N GLU A 141 -5.59 6.64 8.36
CA GLU A 141 -5.73 5.98 7.06
C GLU A 141 -7.17 5.55 6.75
N PRO A 142 -7.96 4.99 7.68
CA PRO A 142 -9.38 4.69 7.41
C PRO A 142 -10.20 5.94 7.05
N LYS A 143 -9.94 7.07 7.68
CA LYS A 143 -10.63 8.34 7.38
C LYS A 143 -10.22 8.90 6.01
N LEU A 144 -8.94 8.80 5.68
CA LEU A 144 -8.42 9.19 4.37
C LEU A 144 -8.98 8.30 3.26
N LYS A 145 -9.17 7.01 3.53
CA LYS A 145 -9.83 6.09 2.60
C LYS A 145 -11.28 6.54 2.31
N GLU A 146 -12.03 6.97 3.32
CA GLU A 146 -13.39 7.48 3.11
C GLU A 146 -13.40 8.76 2.25
N ILE A 147 -12.40 9.62 2.38
CA ILE A 147 -12.23 10.78 1.51
C ILE A 147 -11.94 10.31 0.08
N SER A 148 -10.98 9.40 -0.08
CA SER A 148 -10.64 8.84 -1.38
C SER A 148 -11.86 8.18 -2.06
N TYR A 149 -12.67 7.46 -1.30
CA TYR A 149 -13.88 6.83 -1.82
C TYR A 149 -14.87 7.85 -2.41
N LYS A 150 -14.93 9.06 -1.87
CA LYS A 150 -15.80 10.14 -2.35
C LYS A 150 -15.23 10.91 -3.54
N THR A 151 -13.91 10.87 -3.72
CA THR A 151 -13.21 11.66 -4.76
C THR A 151 -12.84 10.86 -5.99
N ILE A 152 -12.72 9.53 -5.89
CA ILE A 152 -12.39 8.66 -7.02
C ILE A 152 -13.52 8.61 -8.05
N ALA A 153 -13.21 8.25 -9.29
CA ALA A 153 -14.21 8.04 -10.33
C ALA A 153 -15.23 6.95 -9.98
N HIS A 154 -16.49 7.22 -10.25
CA HIS A 154 -17.60 6.30 -10.05
C HIS A 154 -18.42 6.14 -11.33
N LEU A 155 -19.04 4.98 -11.49
CA LEU A 155 -20.10 4.83 -12.48
C LEU A 155 -21.30 5.69 -12.06
N LEU A 156 -21.87 6.45 -13.01
CA LEU A 156 -22.96 7.39 -12.76
C LEU A 156 -24.35 6.72 -12.73
N PHE A 157 -24.40 5.40 -12.65
CA PHE A 157 -25.64 4.61 -12.58
C PHE A 157 -25.50 3.48 -11.57
N ASP A 158 -26.56 3.16 -10.86
CA ASP A 158 -26.56 2.15 -9.80
C ASP A 158 -26.66 0.71 -10.33
N LYS A 159 -27.30 0.52 -11.47
CA LYS A 159 -27.55 -0.79 -12.07
C LYS A 159 -27.44 -0.75 -13.59
N CYS A 160 -26.87 -1.79 -14.15
CA CYS A 160 -26.94 -2.09 -15.57
C CYS A 160 -26.99 -3.62 -15.77
N ASP A 161 -27.72 -4.09 -16.77
CA ASP A 161 -27.81 -5.51 -17.08
C ASP A 161 -26.58 -5.97 -17.90
N VAL A 162 -26.04 -5.09 -18.70
CA VAL A 162 -24.84 -5.33 -19.52
C VAL A 162 -23.98 -4.08 -19.54
N LEU A 163 -22.71 -4.22 -19.19
CA LEU A 163 -21.69 -3.19 -19.33
C LEU A 163 -20.64 -3.65 -20.34
N VAL A 164 -20.51 -2.93 -21.43
CA VAL A 164 -19.45 -3.15 -22.44
C VAL A 164 -18.37 -2.09 -22.21
N VAL A 165 -17.16 -2.56 -21.97
CA VAL A 165 -15.99 -1.69 -21.75
C VAL A 165 -15.01 -1.87 -22.89
N ASP A 166 -14.81 -0.83 -23.69
CA ASP A 166 -13.92 -0.87 -24.86
C ASP A 166 -12.45 -1.01 -24.47
N LYS A 167 -12.07 -0.41 -23.35
CA LYS A 167 -10.69 -0.40 -22.89
C LYS A 167 -10.60 -0.47 -21.38
N ILE A 168 -9.83 -1.44 -20.89
CA ILE A 168 -9.55 -1.62 -19.46
C ILE A 168 -8.05 -1.78 -19.25
N GLY A 169 -7.53 -1.28 -18.14
CA GLY A 169 -6.12 -1.40 -17.80
C GLY A 169 -5.82 -0.83 -16.41
N LYS A 170 -4.67 -1.23 -15.85
CA LYS A 170 -4.23 -0.79 -14.53
C LYS A 170 -4.13 0.74 -14.39
N ASN A 171 -3.79 1.41 -15.47
CA ASN A 171 -3.73 2.87 -15.54
C ASN A 171 -5.09 3.56 -15.65
N ILE A 172 -6.18 2.79 -15.73
CA ILE A 172 -7.55 3.30 -15.82
C ILE A 172 -8.28 3.04 -14.50
N SER A 173 -8.35 1.79 -14.04
CA SER A 173 -9.09 1.45 -12.82
C SER A 173 -8.28 0.66 -11.78
N GLY A 174 -7.08 0.26 -12.10
CA GLY A 174 -6.12 -0.18 -11.12
C GLY A 174 -5.96 -1.67 -10.88
N ASP A 175 -6.68 -2.57 -11.53
CA ASP A 175 -6.45 -4.03 -11.40
C ASP A 175 -5.95 -4.70 -12.66
#